data_d3184ff428302d3e1e59a26696e6b167
#
_entry.id   d3184ff428302d3e1e59a26696e6b167
#
_cell.length_a   1.000
_cell.length_b   1.000
_cell.length_c   1.000
_cell.angle_alpha   90.00
_cell.angle_beta   90.00
_cell.angle_gamma   90.00
#
_symmetry.space_group_name_H-M   'P 1'
#
loop_
_entity.id
_entity.type
_entity.pdbx_description
1 polymer ?
#
loop_
_entity_poly.entity_id
_entity_poly.type
_entity_poly.pdbx_seq_one_letter_code
_entity_poly.pdbx_strand_id
1 'polypeptide(L)'
;MIDHNRITCPGGTAAIDLAVSILMNHLGESQARKVLSHMMVDRHRENLHTPRHPYDELDHCQDLRIKNAIQLMKKNLTFPFCVKNLAKQLICSQRQLERAFQKHAHVSPAKFWRQLRIKKARWYLLNTNLNITRIAFDCGFSDCAHFTNLFKQVYGETPSRFRSVRLLAP
;
A
#
# COMPACT_ATOMS: atom_id res chain seq x y z
N MET A 1 -0.73 -6.08 15.16
CA MET A 1 -0.72 -4.75 15.81
C MET A 1 0.46 -4.71 16.74
N ILE A 2 1.27 -3.66 16.73
CA ILE A 2 2.45 -3.51 17.61
C ILE A 2 2.11 -2.40 18.60
N ASP A 3 2.17 -2.72 19.90
CA ASP A 3 1.93 -1.77 20.98
C ASP A 3 3.04 -1.95 22.03
N HIS A 4 3.98 -0.98 22.07
CA HIS A 4 5.15 -0.94 22.93
C HIS A 4 5.92 -2.29 22.96
N ASN A 5 5.64 -3.15 23.93
CA ASN A 5 6.31 -4.43 24.16
C ASN A 5 5.39 -5.64 23.82
N ARG A 6 4.28 -5.40 23.15
CA ARG A 6 3.31 -6.47 22.78
C ARG A 6 3.04 -6.43 21.30
N ILE A 7 3.12 -7.61 20.68
CA ILE A 7 2.74 -7.81 19.27
C ILE A 7 1.57 -8.78 19.27
N THR A 8 0.46 -8.36 18.68
CA THR A 8 -0.75 -9.20 18.58
C THR A 8 -1.07 -9.48 17.12
N CYS A 9 -1.54 -10.68 16.83
CA CYS A 9 -2.03 -11.07 15.52
C CYS A 9 -3.47 -11.62 15.64
N PRO A 10 -4.26 -11.56 14.58
CA PRO A 10 -5.65 -12.04 14.57
C PRO A 10 -5.80 -13.57 14.60
N GLY A 11 -4.71 -14.32 14.72
CA GLY A 11 -4.71 -15.80 14.74
C GLY A 11 -4.59 -16.44 13.35
N GLY A 12 -4.73 -17.78 13.30
CA GLY A 12 -4.59 -18.54 12.04
C GLY A 12 -3.22 -18.38 11.38
N THR A 13 -3.20 -18.24 10.06
CA THR A 13 -1.94 -18.06 9.30
C THR A 13 -1.21 -16.76 9.59
N ALA A 14 -1.89 -15.75 10.15
CA ALA A 14 -1.26 -14.50 10.55
C ALA A 14 -0.26 -14.68 11.71
N ALA A 15 -0.41 -15.72 12.52
CA ALA A 15 0.56 -16.07 13.56
C ALA A 15 1.88 -16.57 12.93
N ILE A 16 1.81 -17.29 11.82
CA ILE A 16 2.98 -17.73 11.05
C ILE A 16 3.71 -16.53 10.47
N ASP A 17 2.97 -15.61 9.84
CA ASP A 17 3.53 -14.40 9.25
C ASP A 17 4.21 -13.51 10.31
N LEU A 18 3.62 -13.42 11.50
CA LEU A 18 4.21 -12.71 12.63
C LEU A 18 5.49 -13.38 13.11
N ALA A 19 5.49 -14.69 13.31
CA ALA A 19 6.66 -15.45 13.73
C ALA A 19 7.82 -15.29 12.72
N VAL A 20 7.51 -15.38 11.43
CA VAL A 20 8.50 -15.16 10.35
C VAL A 20 9.06 -13.75 10.37
N SER A 21 8.22 -12.74 10.57
CA SER A 21 8.67 -11.34 10.65
C SER A 21 9.62 -11.12 11.84
N ILE A 22 9.35 -11.74 12.98
CA ILE A 22 10.24 -11.71 14.16
C ILE A 22 11.57 -12.42 13.82
N LEU A 23 11.51 -13.59 13.20
CA LEU A 23 12.71 -14.34 12.81
C LEU A 23 13.55 -13.58 11.78
N MET A 24 12.94 -12.94 10.80
CA MET A 24 13.64 -12.09 9.82
C MET A 24 14.39 -10.95 10.49
N ASN A 25 13.79 -10.30 11.49
CA ASN A 25 14.41 -9.20 12.22
C ASN A 25 15.57 -9.63 13.12
N HIS A 26 15.51 -10.85 13.70
CA HIS A 26 16.51 -11.32 14.65
C HIS A 26 17.61 -12.20 14.04
N LEU A 27 17.26 -13.02 13.05
CA LEU A 27 18.17 -14.04 12.49
C LEU A 27 18.53 -13.80 11.01
N GLY A 28 17.90 -12.80 10.39
CA GLY A 28 18.08 -12.48 8.98
C GLY A 28 17.25 -13.35 8.02
N GLU A 29 17.12 -12.89 6.78
CA GLU A 29 16.23 -13.45 5.76
C GLU A 29 16.56 -14.91 5.40
N SER A 30 17.84 -15.28 5.35
CA SER A 30 18.28 -16.62 5.00
C SER A 30 17.81 -17.71 5.97
N GLN A 31 17.86 -17.43 7.27
CA GLN A 31 17.42 -18.36 8.33
C GLN A 31 15.89 -18.41 8.38
N ALA A 32 15.21 -17.29 8.24
CA ALA A 32 13.74 -17.24 8.17
C ALA A 32 13.20 -18.06 6.99
N ARG A 33 13.83 -18.01 5.82
CA ARG A 33 13.47 -18.83 4.65
C ARG A 33 13.62 -20.33 4.92
N LYS A 34 14.67 -20.76 5.63
CA LYS A 34 14.85 -22.17 6.03
C LYS A 34 13.72 -22.64 6.94
N VAL A 35 13.31 -21.84 7.90
CA VAL A 35 12.17 -22.18 8.77
C VAL A 35 10.87 -22.31 7.97
N LEU A 36 10.59 -21.40 7.06
CA LEU A 36 9.42 -21.50 6.18
C LEU A 36 9.41 -22.79 5.35
N SER A 37 10.56 -23.19 4.78
CA SER A 37 10.66 -24.43 4.00
C SER A 37 10.41 -25.67 4.86
N HIS A 38 10.86 -25.69 6.11
CA HIS A 38 10.59 -26.80 7.04
C HIS A 38 9.11 -26.89 7.45
N MET A 39 8.41 -25.74 7.50
CA MET A 39 6.98 -25.69 7.79
C MET A 39 6.08 -25.99 6.56
N MET A 40 6.66 -26.37 5.41
CA MET A 40 5.96 -26.56 4.13
C MET A 40 5.14 -25.32 3.70
N VAL A 41 5.57 -24.15 4.13
CA VAL A 41 4.96 -22.86 3.75
C VAL A 41 5.78 -22.29 2.61
N ASP A 42 5.35 -22.49 1.38
CA ASP A 42 6.10 -22.11 0.16
C ASP A 42 6.34 -20.62 0.00
N ARG A 43 5.60 -19.77 0.68
CA ARG A 43 5.76 -18.30 0.64
C ARG A 43 5.29 -17.64 1.93
N HIS A 44 6.15 -16.80 2.49
CA HIS A 44 5.71 -15.74 3.39
C HIS A 44 4.71 -14.85 2.63
N ARG A 45 3.49 -14.84 3.13
CA ARG A 45 2.42 -14.04 2.52
C ARG A 45 2.61 -12.57 2.90
N GLU A 46 3.38 -11.83 2.15
CA GLU A 46 3.34 -10.38 2.19
C GLU A 46 1.93 -9.93 1.78
N ASN A 47 1.09 -9.59 2.78
CA ASN A 47 -0.22 -8.95 2.60
C ASN A 47 -1.29 -9.72 1.79
N LEU A 48 -1.82 -10.84 2.33
CA LEU A 48 -2.76 -11.75 1.65
C LEU A 48 -4.19 -11.30 1.46
N HIS A 49 -4.58 -10.10 1.86
CA HIS A 49 -5.97 -9.64 1.73
C HIS A 49 -6.18 -8.42 0.84
N THR A 50 -5.18 -8.04 0.06
CA THR A 50 -5.41 -7.06 -1.01
C THR A 50 -5.46 -7.79 -2.34
N PRO A 51 -6.57 -7.72 -3.11
CA PRO A 51 -6.56 -8.15 -4.51
C PRO A 51 -5.35 -7.51 -5.18
N ARG A 52 -4.55 -8.32 -5.91
CA ARG A 52 -3.40 -7.81 -6.66
C ARG A 52 -3.86 -6.63 -7.50
N HIS A 53 -3.36 -5.46 -7.16
CA HIS A 53 -3.59 -4.28 -7.98
C HIS A 53 -2.59 -4.32 -9.14
N PRO A 54 -2.94 -3.87 -10.35
CA PRO A 54 -2.02 -3.84 -11.50
C PRO A 54 -0.66 -3.16 -11.22
N TYR A 55 -0.57 -2.42 -10.11
CA TYR A 55 0.66 -1.71 -9.68
C TYR A 55 1.50 -2.47 -8.65
N ASP A 56 1.05 -3.63 -8.15
CA ASP A 56 1.89 -4.49 -7.31
C ASP A 56 3.01 -5.15 -8.14
N GLU A 57 2.82 -5.25 -9.47
CA GLU A 57 3.83 -5.70 -10.43
C GLU A 57 5.03 -4.75 -10.55
N LEU A 58 4.86 -3.47 -10.21
CA LEU A 58 5.95 -2.49 -10.24
C LEU A 58 6.95 -2.64 -9.09
N ASP A 59 6.64 -3.41 -8.05
CA ASP A 59 7.62 -3.78 -7.03
C ASP A 59 8.75 -4.67 -7.64
N HIS A 60 8.48 -5.33 -8.78
CA HIS A 60 9.46 -6.09 -9.56
C HIS A 60 10.11 -5.30 -10.71
N CYS A 61 9.72 -4.02 -10.91
CA CYS A 61 10.33 -3.17 -11.93
C CYS A 61 11.85 -3.04 -11.68
N GLN A 62 12.66 -3.27 -12.70
CA GLN A 62 14.13 -3.14 -12.58
C GLN A 62 14.61 -1.69 -12.61
N ASP A 63 13.80 -0.73 -13.02
CA ASP A 63 14.19 0.70 -13.02
C ASP A 63 14.23 1.23 -11.58
N LEU A 64 15.43 1.48 -11.09
CA LEU A 64 15.70 1.96 -9.73
C LEU A 64 15.00 3.30 -9.44
N ARG A 65 14.81 4.16 -10.46
CA ARG A 65 14.09 5.44 -10.31
C ARG A 65 12.63 5.20 -9.97
N ILE A 66 11.99 4.22 -10.62
CA ILE A 66 10.61 3.84 -10.33
C ILE A 66 10.49 3.26 -8.93
N LYS A 67 11.39 2.34 -8.54
CA LYS A 67 11.40 1.80 -7.17
C LYS A 67 11.52 2.89 -6.11
N ASN A 68 12.49 3.77 -6.27
CA ASN A 68 12.73 4.86 -5.33
C ASN A 68 11.54 5.85 -5.30
N ALA A 69 10.95 6.15 -6.46
CA ALA A 69 9.75 6.99 -6.55
C ALA A 69 8.58 6.38 -5.77
N ILE A 70 8.30 5.10 -5.99
CA ILE A 70 7.22 4.39 -5.29
C ILE A 70 7.44 4.36 -3.78
N GLN A 71 8.68 4.11 -3.33
CA GLN A 71 9.01 4.15 -1.90
C GLN A 71 8.78 5.54 -1.29
N LEU A 72 9.21 6.61 -1.97
CA LEU A 72 8.96 7.98 -1.52
C LEU A 72 7.47 8.31 -1.50
N MET A 73 6.71 7.88 -2.51
CA MET A 73 5.26 8.03 -2.54
C MET A 73 4.58 7.29 -1.39
N LYS A 74 4.98 6.03 -1.12
CA LYS A 74 4.45 5.21 -0.01
C LYS A 74 4.71 5.87 1.35
N LYS A 75 5.90 6.47 1.55
CA LYS A 75 6.24 7.20 2.78
C LYS A 75 5.43 8.49 2.97
N ASN A 76 4.99 9.12 1.88
CA ASN A 76 4.33 10.44 1.90
C ASN A 76 2.87 10.36 1.43
N LEU A 77 2.12 9.34 1.84
CA LEU A 77 0.71 9.18 1.44
C LEU A 77 -0.21 10.21 2.11
N THR A 78 0.08 10.60 3.34
CA THR A 78 -0.72 11.56 4.11
C THR A 78 -0.43 13.00 3.68
N PHE A 79 0.83 13.32 3.40
CA PHE A 79 1.26 14.65 2.99
C PHE A 79 1.95 14.58 1.62
N PRO A 80 1.19 14.39 0.52
CA PRO A 80 1.77 14.31 -0.81
C PRO A 80 2.28 15.67 -1.26
N PHE A 81 3.45 15.70 -1.83
CA PHE A 81 4.02 16.88 -2.45
C PHE A 81 3.92 16.80 -3.99
N CYS A 82 4.22 17.88 -4.70
CA CYS A 82 4.09 17.91 -6.15
C CYS A 82 5.13 16.98 -6.85
N VAL A 83 4.79 16.50 -8.05
CA VAL A 83 5.65 15.63 -8.86
C VAL A 83 7.01 16.25 -9.15
N LYS A 84 7.07 17.59 -9.27
CA LYS A 84 8.33 18.33 -9.44
C LYS A 84 9.29 18.13 -8.26
N ASN A 85 8.76 18.15 -7.03
CA ASN A 85 9.57 17.91 -5.83
C ASN A 85 9.98 16.45 -5.70
N LEU A 86 9.11 15.50 -6.11
CA LEU A 86 9.46 14.10 -6.19
C LEU A 86 10.64 13.87 -7.15
N ALA A 87 10.58 14.46 -8.33
CA ALA A 87 11.67 14.37 -9.32
C ALA A 87 12.98 14.97 -8.79
N LYS A 88 12.93 16.12 -8.08
CA LYS A 88 14.10 16.71 -7.44
C LYS A 88 14.76 15.77 -6.43
N GLN A 89 13.95 15.11 -5.56
CA GLN A 89 14.48 14.16 -4.58
C GLN A 89 15.11 12.92 -5.24
N LEU A 90 14.68 12.57 -6.44
CA LEU A 90 15.22 11.47 -7.24
C LEU A 90 16.37 11.90 -8.18
N ILE A 91 16.82 13.15 -8.08
CA ILE A 91 17.90 13.70 -8.90
C ILE A 91 17.61 13.51 -10.40
N CYS A 92 16.36 13.74 -10.81
CA CYS A 92 15.95 13.67 -12.21
C CYS A 92 14.99 14.81 -12.58
N SER A 93 14.81 15.06 -13.89
CA SER A 93 13.80 16.00 -14.34
C SER A 93 12.39 15.40 -14.23
N GLN A 94 11.37 16.26 -14.05
CA GLN A 94 9.98 15.82 -14.05
C GLN A 94 9.62 15.04 -15.31
N ARG A 95 10.09 15.49 -16.48
CA ARG A 95 9.86 14.83 -17.77
C ARG A 95 10.45 13.42 -17.83
N GLN A 96 11.66 13.22 -17.26
CA GLN A 96 12.27 11.89 -17.18
C GLN A 96 11.44 10.96 -16.27
N LEU A 97 10.96 11.45 -15.13
CA LEU A 97 10.11 10.69 -14.23
C LEU A 97 8.77 10.32 -14.88
N GLU A 98 8.13 11.27 -15.57
CA GLU A 98 6.87 11.04 -16.29
C GLU A 98 7.04 9.99 -17.40
N ARG A 99 8.12 10.07 -18.19
CA ARG A 99 8.43 9.06 -19.22
C ARG A 99 8.68 7.68 -18.62
N ALA A 100 9.39 7.59 -17.50
CA ALA A 100 9.63 6.33 -16.82
C ALA A 100 8.31 5.71 -16.32
N PHE A 101 7.43 6.50 -15.68
CA PHE A 101 6.12 6.03 -15.25
C PHE A 101 5.23 5.63 -16.43
N GLN A 102 5.24 6.41 -17.53
CA GLN A 102 4.47 6.04 -18.72
C GLN A 102 4.95 4.72 -19.33
N LYS A 103 6.28 4.49 -19.36
CA LYS A 103 6.87 3.26 -19.89
C LYS A 103 6.53 2.02 -19.04
N HIS A 104 6.61 2.13 -17.72
CA HIS A 104 6.52 0.97 -16.83
C HIS A 104 5.15 0.81 -16.16
N ALA A 105 4.41 1.89 -15.95
CA ALA A 105 3.13 1.91 -15.26
C ALA A 105 1.95 2.30 -16.16
N HIS A 106 2.22 2.77 -17.38
CA HIS A 106 1.21 3.28 -18.34
C HIS A 106 0.31 4.40 -17.79
N VAL A 107 0.75 5.07 -16.72
CA VAL A 107 0.06 6.20 -16.09
C VAL A 107 1.06 7.27 -15.67
N SER A 108 0.57 8.50 -15.41
CA SER A 108 1.43 9.56 -14.86
C SER A 108 1.77 9.31 -13.38
N PRO A 109 2.91 9.84 -12.88
CA PRO A 109 3.28 9.77 -11.47
C PRO A 109 2.18 10.28 -10.53
N ALA A 110 1.52 11.38 -10.89
CA ALA A 110 0.43 11.96 -10.10
C ALA A 110 -0.79 11.03 -10.01
N LYS A 111 -1.17 10.39 -11.13
CA LYS A 111 -2.27 9.42 -11.17
C LYS A 111 -1.92 8.19 -10.36
N PHE A 112 -0.69 7.67 -10.50
CA PHE A 112 -0.19 6.55 -9.73
C PHE A 112 -0.23 6.82 -8.21
N TRP A 113 0.25 7.98 -7.78
CA TRP A 113 0.25 8.36 -6.36
C TRP A 113 -1.16 8.48 -5.79
N ARG A 114 -2.10 9.07 -6.56
CA ARG A 114 -3.52 9.10 -6.17
C ARG A 114 -4.09 7.70 -5.95
N GLN A 115 -3.75 6.75 -6.81
CA GLN A 115 -4.20 5.36 -6.68
C GLN A 115 -3.62 4.66 -5.44
N LEU A 116 -2.35 4.90 -5.10
CA LEU A 116 -1.77 4.42 -3.84
C LEU A 116 -2.54 4.93 -2.62
N ARG A 117 -2.95 6.21 -2.62
CA ARG A 117 -3.74 6.81 -1.55
C ARG A 117 -5.14 6.21 -1.45
N ILE A 118 -5.79 5.95 -2.58
CA ILE A 118 -7.09 5.26 -2.63
C ILE A 118 -6.97 3.81 -2.14
N LYS A 119 -5.89 3.11 -2.47
CA LYS A 119 -5.61 1.76 -1.95
C LYS A 119 -5.45 1.77 -0.42
N LYS A 120 -4.73 2.74 0.13
CA LYS A 120 -4.62 2.94 1.59
C LYS A 120 -5.99 3.22 2.23
N ALA A 121 -6.81 4.06 1.61
CA ALA A 121 -8.16 4.36 2.09
C ALA A 121 -9.05 3.11 2.12
N ARG A 122 -8.99 2.26 1.10
CA ARG A 122 -9.69 0.98 1.09
C ARG A 122 -9.27 0.10 2.27
N TRP A 123 -7.98 0.03 2.57
CA TRP A 123 -7.49 -0.72 3.73
C TRP A 123 -8.09 -0.18 5.04
N TYR A 124 -8.10 1.15 5.24
CA TYR A 124 -8.74 1.76 6.42
C TYR A 124 -10.23 1.45 6.51
N LEU A 125 -10.96 1.51 5.39
CA LEU A 125 -12.40 1.18 5.35
C LEU A 125 -12.70 -0.27 5.77
N LEU A 126 -11.78 -1.19 5.48
CA LEU A 126 -11.93 -2.62 5.79
C LEU A 126 -11.48 -2.99 7.21
N ASN A 127 -10.51 -2.28 7.76
CA ASN A 127 -9.79 -2.70 8.95
C ASN A 127 -9.96 -1.75 10.14
N THR A 128 -10.68 -0.64 9.99
CA THR A 128 -10.87 0.35 11.05
C THR A 128 -12.28 0.93 11.05
N ASN A 129 -12.69 1.46 12.21
CA ASN A 129 -13.97 2.18 12.37
C ASN A 129 -13.81 3.71 12.19
N LEU A 130 -12.71 4.18 11.64
CA LEU A 130 -12.48 5.61 11.39
C LEU A 130 -13.59 6.17 10.48
N ASN A 131 -14.05 7.39 10.75
CA ASN A 131 -15.02 8.02 9.86
C ASN A 131 -14.39 8.31 8.48
N ILE A 132 -15.23 8.43 7.46
CA ILE A 132 -14.79 8.56 6.07
C ILE A 132 -14.00 9.84 5.84
N THR A 133 -14.41 10.94 6.49
CA THR A 133 -13.71 12.21 6.41
C THR A 133 -12.29 12.08 6.98
N ARG A 134 -12.12 11.42 8.13
CA ARG A 134 -10.81 11.17 8.71
C ARG A 134 -9.94 10.31 7.79
N ILE A 135 -10.51 9.26 7.20
CA ILE A 135 -9.79 8.41 6.22
C ILE A 135 -9.32 9.23 5.01
N ALA A 136 -10.18 10.11 4.47
CA ALA A 136 -9.80 10.99 3.38
C ALA A 136 -8.57 11.82 3.73
N PHE A 137 -8.58 12.51 4.88
CA PHE A 137 -7.45 13.32 5.33
C PHE A 137 -6.19 12.50 5.62
N ASP A 138 -6.30 11.36 6.29
CA ASP A 138 -5.16 10.47 6.59
C ASP A 138 -4.55 9.85 5.31
N CYS A 139 -5.33 9.84 4.21
CA CYS A 139 -4.86 9.46 2.88
C CYS A 139 -4.44 10.67 2.01
N GLY A 140 -4.31 11.86 2.60
CA GLY A 140 -3.80 13.07 1.95
C GLY A 140 -4.77 13.75 0.99
N PHE A 141 -6.08 13.53 1.14
CA PHE A 141 -7.09 14.27 0.41
C PHE A 141 -7.53 15.49 1.24
N SER A 142 -7.45 16.66 0.64
CA SER A 142 -7.91 17.92 1.25
C SER A 142 -9.43 18.09 1.17
N ASP A 143 -10.10 17.34 0.29
CA ASP A 143 -11.53 17.41 0.04
C ASP A 143 -12.14 16.01 0.03
N CYS A 144 -13.17 15.82 0.85
CA CYS A 144 -13.90 14.57 1.00
C CYS A 144 -14.77 14.25 -0.23
N ALA A 145 -15.29 15.26 -0.93
CA ALA A 145 -16.07 15.05 -2.15
C ALA A 145 -15.18 14.53 -3.28
N HIS A 146 -14.01 15.14 -3.46
CA HIS A 146 -13.01 14.66 -4.41
C HIS A 146 -12.55 13.23 -4.09
N PHE A 147 -12.28 12.92 -2.82
CA PHE A 147 -11.97 11.57 -2.37
C PHE A 147 -13.08 10.59 -2.72
N THR A 148 -14.34 10.90 -2.38
CA THR A 148 -15.50 10.04 -2.61
C THR A 148 -15.69 9.73 -4.10
N ASN A 149 -15.58 10.75 -4.96
CA ASN A 149 -15.70 10.59 -6.40
C ASN A 149 -14.59 9.71 -6.97
N LEU A 150 -13.35 9.94 -6.55
CA LEU A 150 -12.21 9.15 -7.01
C LEU A 150 -12.30 7.69 -6.53
N PHE A 151 -12.72 7.47 -5.29
CA PHE A 151 -12.92 6.14 -4.73
C PHE A 151 -14.00 5.37 -5.51
N LYS A 152 -15.13 6.05 -5.83
CA LYS A 152 -16.20 5.49 -6.66
C LYS A 152 -15.73 5.16 -8.09
N GLN A 153 -14.89 6.01 -8.69
CA GLN A 153 -14.29 5.72 -10.01
C GLN A 153 -13.41 4.47 -10.00
N VAL A 154 -12.69 4.21 -8.91
CA VAL A 154 -11.76 3.07 -8.80
C VAL A 154 -12.46 1.78 -8.41
N TYR A 155 -13.44 1.84 -7.49
CA TYR A 155 -14.09 0.65 -6.91
C TYR A 155 -15.55 0.46 -7.29
N GLY A 156 -16.12 1.35 -8.10
CA GLY A 156 -17.51 1.27 -8.57
C GLY A 156 -18.56 1.78 -7.58
N GLU A 157 -18.21 1.97 -6.31
CA GLU A 157 -19.11 2.37 -5.25
C GLU A 157 -18.51 3.41 -4.29
N THR A 158 -19.36 4.11 -3.54
CA THR A 158 -18.90 5.12 -2.57
C THR A 158 -18.21 4.47 -1.36
N PRO A 159 -17.30 5.18 -0.66
CA PRO A 159 -16.64 4.66 0.54
C PRO A 159 -17.63 4.16 1.62
N SER A 160 -18.76 4.86 1.80
CA SER A 160 -19.80 4.49 2.77
C SER A 160 -20.44 3.16 2.41
N ARG A 161 -20.86 3.00 1.15
CA ARG A 161 -21.47 1.76 0.66
C ARG A 161 -20.46 0.61 0.68
N PHE A 162 -19.23 0.87 0.29
CA PHE A 162 -18.14 -0.11 0.32
C PHE A 162 -17.91 -0.68 1.73
N ARG A 163 -18.02 0.16 2.78
CA ARG A 163 -17.93 -0.28 4.17
C ARG A 163 -19.15 -1.08 4.61
N SER A 164 -20.36 -0.59 4.32
CA SER A 164 -21.60 -1.24 4.81
C SER A 164 -21.81 -2.64 4.21
N VAL A 165 -21.53 -2.83 2.94
CA VAL A 165 -21.66 -4.15 2.28
C VAL A 165 -20.72 -5.19 2.91
N ARG A 166 -19.56 -4.78 3.43
CA ARG A 166 -18.59 -5.71 4.03
C ARG A 166 -18.76 -5.97 5.51
N LEU A 167 -19.47 -5.08 6.23
CA LEU A 167 -19.88 -5.34 7.61
C LEU A 167 -21.06 -6.33 7.69
N LEU A 168 -21.72 -6.58 6.55
CA LEU A 168 -22.85 -7.51 6.41
C LEU A 168 -22.47 -8.87 5.81
N ALA A 169 -21.22 -9.04 5.37
CA ALA A 169 -20.73 -10.34 4.91
C ALA A 169 -20.26 -11.16 6.13
N PRO A 170 -20.86 -12.37 6.36
CA PRO A 170 -20.51 -13.25 7.48
C PRO A 170 -19.06 -13.76 7.42
#